data_2086b47707d776b9fe02576b5ca562c5
#
_entry.id   2086b47707d776b9fe02576b5ca562c5
#
_cell.length_a   1.000
_cell.length_b   1.000
_cell.length_c   1.000
_cell.angle_alpha   90.00
_cell.angle_beta   90.00
_cell.angle_gamma   90.00
#
_symmetry.space_group_name_H-M   'P 1'
#
loop_
_entity.id
_entity.type
_entity.pdbx_description
1 polymer ?
#
loop_
_entity_poly.entity_id
_entity_poly.type
_entity_poly.pdbx_seq_one_letter_code
_entity_poly.pdbx_strand_id
1 'polypeptide(L)'
;AHMGKVVKMKQPKQPKAGKLSLADMRSMINKQTGMNVAHDLNSDNPTAVRDWIPTGSRWLDSIICKGKMGGIPVGKITEIAGLSASGKSFLATLIAANAQKKGMTVVYFDAESAIDPKFLERAGVDLSKLLYIQAVSVEKTLEQIEALLAHAEETQFLFIWDSIAATSTEKDLEGDFNPQSSMAVKPRIFSKAFPKLTIPLAVSQSTLILVNQLKTNITSNVAEAMTTPWIAPGGKAIEYFSSLRIWLTRRKARASFVENEKGVRIGSETKVKLEKSRFGSYGRTCAFKILWGDDVGIQDEESWLEAIKLSGTERLKRGGSWYTIVGENGKEFKFQAAKWVEQLQNDEFRKIVYDIMDKEIIEKYDVDGSDIDVDNNS
;
A
#
# COMPACT_ATOMS: atom_id res chain seq x y z
N ALA A 1 32.42 43.31 0.70
CA ALA A 1 30.97 43.18 0.68
C ALA A 1 30.48 43.33 -0.77
N HIS A 2 30.21 42.19 -1.44
CA HIS A 2 29.57 42.20 -2.76
C HIS A 2 28.06 42.19 -2.56
N MET A 3 27.43 43.32 -2.78
CA MET A 3 25.97 43.38 -2.93
C MET A 3 25.59 42.70 -4.24
N GLY A 4 24.98 41.55 -4.14
CA GLY A 4 24.40 40.87 -5.29
C GLY A 4 23.30 41.72 -5.93
N LYS A 5 23.43 42.02 -7.21
CA LYS A 5 22.40 42.68 -7.98
C LYS A 5 21.16 41.80 -7.99
N VAL A 6 20.08 42.29 -7.36
CA VAL A 6 18.74 41.71 -7.48
C VAL A 6 18.34 41.83 -8.95
N VAL A 7 18.33 40.72 -9.65
CA VAL A 7 17.79 40.65 -11.01
C VAL A 7 16.25 40.77 -10.87
N LYS A 8 15.73 41.95 -11.20
CA LYS A 8 14.28 42.14 -11.34
C LYS A 8 13.80 41.21 -12.46
N MET A 9 13.09 40.17 -12.11
CA MET A 9 12.36 39.38 -13.09
C MET A 9 11.38 40.32 -13.81
N LYS A 10 11.56 40.44 -15.13
CA LYS A 10 10.61 41.17 -15.97
C LYS A 10 9.26 40.49 -15.85
N GLN A 11 8.24 41.25 -15.45
CA GLN A 11 6.85 40.74 -15.51
C GLN A 11 6.58 40.30 -16.94
N PRO A 12 5.90 39.14 -17.11
CA PRO A 12 5.52 38.65 -18.43
C PRO A 12 4.65 39.73 -19.12
N LYS A 13 5.02 40.10 -20.33
CA LYS A 13 4.23 41.02 -21.13
C LYS A 13 2.81 40.44 -21.34
N GLN A 14 1.79 41.26 -21.12
CA GLN A 14 0.40 40.86 -21.45
C GLN A 14 0.34 40.36 -22.89
N PRO A 15 -0.37 39.23 -23.15
CA PRO A 15 -0.48 38.69 -24.50
C PRO A 15 -1.17 39.72 -25.44
N LYS A 16 -0.58 39.94 -26.59
CA LYS A 16 -1.17 40.76 -27.64
C LYS A 16 -2.47 40.09 -28.14
N ALA A 17 -3.48 40.87 -28.54
CA ALA A 17 -4.69 40.38 -29.18
C ALA A 17 -4.36 39.38 -30.29
N GLY A 18 -4.89 38.15 -30.22
CA GLY A 18 -4.65 37.02 -31.14
C GLY A 18 -3.73 35.93 -30.62
N LYS A 19 -3.16 36.05 -29.39
CA LYS A 19 -2.43 34.95 -28.74
C LYS A 19 -3.35 34.06 -27.93
N LEU A 20 -2.99 32.74 -27.89
CA LEU A 20 -3.71 31.75 -27.11
C LEU A 20 -3.71 32.08 -25.61
N SER A 21 -4.85 31.96 -24.97
CA SER A 21 -4.94 32.00 -23.50
C SER A 21 -4.33 30.73 -22.88
N LEU A 22 -4.03 30.75 -21.58
CA LEU A 22 -3.61 29.53 -20.87
C LEU A 22 -4.63 28.41 -21.00
N ALA A 23 -5.94 28.74 -20.96
CA ALA A 23 -6.99 27.77 -21.14
C ALA A 23 -6.95 27.13 -22.54
N ASP A 24 -6.71 27.94 -23.60
CA ASP A 24 -6.56 27.44 -24.96
C ASP A 24 -5.31 26.56 -25.11
N MET A 25 -4.20 26.96 -24.48
CA MET A 25 -2.97 26.18 -24.46
C MET A 25 -3.17 24.83 -23.79
N ARG A 26 -3.85 24.79 -22.64
CA ARG A 26 -4.20 23.53 -21.95
C ARG A 26 -5.03 22.62 -22.86
N SER A 27 -6.06 23.16 -23.47
CA SER A 27 -6.95 22.41 -24.39
C SER A 27 -6.16 21.86 -25.58
N MET A 28 -5.26 22.65 -26.15
CA MET A 28 -4.43 22.24 -27.28
C MET A 28 -3.50 21.10 -26.91
N ILE A 29 -2.80 21.19 -25.78
CA ILE A 29 -1.89 20.16 -25.31
C ILE A 29 -2.63 18.86 -24.95
N ASN A 30 -3.79 18.96 -24.28
CA ASN A 30 -4.59 17.79 -23.94
C ASN A 30 -5.13 17.09 -25.20
N LYS A 31 -5.52 17.87 -26.22
CA LYS A 31 -5.95 17.33 -27.50
C LYS A 31 -4.79 16.66 -28.25
N GLN A 32 -3.60 17.28 -28.25
CA GLN A 32 -2.39 16.71 -28.85
C GLN A 32 -1.99 15.38 -28.24
N THR A 33 -2.03 15.31 -26.91
CA THR A 33 -1.65 14.09 -26.16
C THR A 33 -2.74 13.02 -26.17
N GLY A 34 -3.99 13.39 -26.39
CA GLY A 34 -5.13 12.49 -26.23
C GLY A 34 -5.46 12.17 -24.76
N MET A 35 -4.85 12.87 -23.82
CA MET A 35 -5.03 12.69 -22.39
C MET A 35 -5.09 14.04 -21.68
N ASN A 36 -5.73 14.09 -20.52
CA ASN A 36 -5.78 15.29 -19.68
C ASN A 36 -4.49 15.42 -18.86
N VAL A 37 -3.48 16.04 -19.45
CA VAL A 37 -2.13 16.20 -18.87
C VAL A 37 -1.77 17.64 -18.52
N ALA A 38 -2.42 18.65 -19.13
CA ALA A 38 -2.21 20.06 -18.84
C ALA A 38 -3.32 20.57 -17.92
N HIS A 39 -2.93 21.14 -16.78
CA HIS A 39 -3.83 21.49 -15.69
C HIS A 39 -3.65 22.94 -15.22
N ASP A 40 -4.69 23.46 -14.61
CA ASP A 40 -4.65 24.65 -13.78
C ASP A 40 -4.55 24.20 -12.31
N LEU A 41 -3.40 24.37 -11.67
CA LEU A 41 -3.16 23.89 -10.31
C LEU A 41 -4.02 24.58 -9.25
N ASN A 42 -4.66 25.72 -9.56
CA ASN A 42 -5.62 26.33 -8.65
C ASN A 42 -6.94 25.57 -8.57
N SER A 43 -7.33 24.89 -9.66
CA SER A 43 -8.59 24.18 -9.75
C SER A 43 -8.44 22.66 -9.78
N ASP A 44 -7.30 22.15 -10.23
CA ASP A 44 -7.05 20.72 -10.38
C ASP A 44 -5.57 20.38 -10.17
N ASN A 45 -5.28 19.56 -9.17
CA ASN A 45 -3.95 19.04 -8.92
C ASN A 45 -3.89 17.54 -9.27
N PRO A 46 -3.33 17.17 -10.44
CA PRO A 46 -3.30 15.77 -10.88
C PRO A 46 -2.38 14.87 -10.05
N THR A 47 -1.47 15.47 -9.27
CA THR A 47 -0.56 14.71 -8.40
C THR A 47 -1.17 14.36 -7.04
N ALA A 48 -2.25 15.03 -6.66
CA ALA A 48 -2.92 14.77 -5.40
C ALA A 48 -3.69 13.45 -5.45
N VAL A 49 -3.63 12.69 -4.37
CA VAL A 49 -4.48 11.51 -4.19
C VAL A 49 -5.84 11.98 -3.69
N ARG A 50 -6.90 11.61 -4.42
CA ARG A 50 -8.28 12.03 -4.13
C ARG A 50 -9.10 10.94 -3.49
N ASP A 51 -8.68 9.70 -3.62
CA ASP A 51 -9.41 8.54 -3.13
C ASP A 51 -8.44 7.44 -2.71
N TRP A 52 -8.92 6.56 -1.85
CA TRP A 52 -8.15 5.50 -1.23
C TRP A 52 -8.97 4.23 -1.19
N ILE A 53 -8.32 3.09 -1.38
CA ILE A 53 -8.97 1.78 -1.26
C ILE A 53 -8.64 1.23 0.13
N PRO A 54 -9.65 1.00 0.99
CA PRO A 54 -9.41 0.41 2.31
C PRO A 54 -8.71 -0.93 2.22
N THR A 55 -7.76 -1.17 3.12
CA THR A 55 -7.01 -2.43 3.17
C THR A 55 -7.75 -3.52 3.95
N GLY A 56 -8.69 -3.15 4.79
CA GLY A 56 -9.34 -4.02 5.76
C GLY A 56 -8.79 -3.85 7.18
N SER A 57 -7.66 -3.17 7.34
CA SER A 57 -7.12 -2.75 8.63
C SER A 57 -7.29 -1.25 8.83
N ARG A 58 -8.08 -0.86 9.83
CA ARG A 58 -8.21 0.55 10.22
C ARG A 58 -6.87 1.15 10.63
N TRP A 59 -6.08 0.41 11.38
CA TRP A 59 -4.78 0.86 11.83
C TRP A 59 -3.83 1.13 10.66
N LEU A 60 -3.73 0.17 9.72
CA LEU A 60 -2.91 0.37 8.53
C LEU A 60 -3.40 1.56 7.70
N ASP A 61 -4.70 1.64 7.42
CA ASP A 61 -5.28 2.75 6.64
C ASP A 61 -4.97 4.12 7.28
N SER A 62 -4.99 4.18 8.60
CA SER A 62 -4.78 5.42 9.35
C SER A 62 -3.31 5.86 9.39
N ILE A 63 -2.37 4.93 9.47
CA ILE A 63 -0.94 5.30 9.51
C ILE A 63 -0.41 5.74 8.14
N ILE A 64 -1.05 5.35 7.06
CA ILE A 64 -0.64 5.78 5.71
C ILE A 64 -0.80 7.29 5.55
N CYS A 65 -1.85 7.89 6.07
CA CYS A 65 -2.25 9.27 5.83
C CYS A 65 -2.20 10.17 7.06
N LYS A 66 -1.24 9.99 7.96
CA LYS A 66 -1.02 10.88 9.11
C LYS A 66 -2.31 11.23 9.87
N GLY A 67 -2.97 10.22 10.45
CA GLY A 67 -4.16 10.44 11.27
C GLY A 67 -5.47 10.60 10.48
N LYS A 68 -5.41 10.56 9.18
CA LYS A 68 -6.60 10.52 8.32
C LYS A 68 -6.81 9.10 7.81
N MET A 69 -8.05 8.71 7.60
CA MET A 69 -8.33 7.41 6.98
C MET A 69 -7.86 7.41 5.53
N GLY A 70 -7.03 6.44 5.21
CA GLY A 70 -6.46 6.29 3.89
C GLY A 70 -6.63 4.88 3.36
N GLY A 71 -5.54 4.25 3.03
CA GLY A 71 -5.48 2.93 2.43
C GLY A 71 -4.58 2.95 1.21
N ILE A 72 -4.90 2.17 0.20
CA ILE A 72 -4.14 2.15 -1.05
C ILE A 72 -4.50 3.39 -1.88
N PRO A 73 -3.49 4.21 -2.25
CA PRO A 73 -3.75 5.45 -2.97
C PRO A 73 -4.20 5.17 -4.40
N VAL A 74 -5.38 5.66 -4.75
CA VAL A 74 -5.94 5.54 -6.10
C VAL A 74 -5.13 6.38 -7.09
N GLY A 75 -4.87 5.83 -8.26
CA GLY A 75 -4.13 6.50 -9.33
C GLY A 75 -2.61 6.34 -9.26
N LYS A 76 -2.10 5.52 -8.36
CA LYS A 76 -0.68 5.33 -8.09
C LYS A 76 -0.27 3.86 -8.16
N ILE A 77 1.03 3.62 -8.04
CA ILE A 77 1.63 2.29 -7.92
C ILE A 77 1.96 2.04 -6.46
N THR A 78 1.52 0.91 -5.92
CA THR A 78 1.83 0.44 -4.57
C THR A 78 2.51 -0.92 -4.64
N GLU A 79 3.62 -1.08 -3.93
CA GLU A 79 4.23 -2.39 -3.69
C GLU A 79 3.73 -2.97 -2.37
N ILE A 80 3.31 -4.23 -2.40
CA ILE A 80 3.09 -5.04 -1.21
C ILE A 80 4.10 -6.19 -1.27
N ALA A 81 5.14 -6.11 -0.45
CA ALA A 81 6.17 -7.13 -0.40
C ALA A 81 6.12 -7.84 0.96
N GLY A 82 6.31 -9.13 0.95
CA GLY A 82 6.26 -9.92 2.17
C GLY A 82 7.09 -11.18 2.10
N LEU A 83 7.47 -11.68 3.28
CA LEU A 83 8.05 -13.00 3.45
C LEU A 83 7.06 -14.07 3.02
N SER A 84 7.57 -15.25 2.70
CA SER A 84 6.71 -16.42 2.45
C SER A 84 5.72 -16.61 3.61
N ALA A 85 4.45 -16.83 3.28
CA ALA A 85 3.35 -17.01 4.25
C ALA A 85 3.15 -15.83 5.22
N SER A 86 3.50 -14.62 4.82
CA SER A 86 3.21 -13.39 5.59
C SER A 86 1.79 -12.86 5.40
N GLY A 87 1.07 -13.37 4.41
CA GLY A 87 -0.28 -12.94 4.10
C GLY A 87 -0.39 -11.86 3.01
N LYS A 88 0.67 -11.62 2.24
CA LYS A 88 0.68 -10.58 1.19
C LYS A 88 -0.40 -10.76 0.13
N SER A 89 -0.60 -11.98 -0.35
CA SER A 89 -1.64 -12.29 -1.35
C SER A 89 -3.04 -12.20 -0.76
N PHE A 90 -3.21 -12.57 0.51
CA PHE A 90 -4.47 -12.42 1.23
C PHE A 90 -4.82 -10.95 1.44
N LEU A 91 -3.85 -10.12 1.80
CA LEU A 91 -4.05 -8.68 1.92
C LEU A 91 -4.46 -8.07 0.56
N ALA A 92 -3.79 -8.45 -0.52
CA ALA A 92 -4.14 -8.01 -1.86
C ALA A 92 -5.58 -8.41 -2.25
N THR A 93 -6.00 -9.62 -1.87
CA THR A 93 -7.37 -10.10 -2.10
C THR A 93 -8.41 -9.30 -1.33
N LEU A 94 -8.15 -8.94 -0.08
CA LEU A 94 -9.04 -8.09 0.72
C LEU A 94 -9.16 -6.69 0.11
N ILE A 95 -8.06 -6.15 -0.38
CA ILE A 95 -8.05 -4.87 -1.09
C ILE A 95 -8.88 -4.97 -2.39
N ALA A 96 -8.77 -6.08 -3.12
CA ALA A 96 -9.58 -6.33 -4.31
C ALA A 96 -11.08 -6.30 -4.02
N ALA A 97 -11.51 -6.96 -2.94
CA ALA A 97 -12.91 -6.95 -2.51
C ALA A 97 -13.39 -5.52 -2.19
N ASN A 98 -12.57 -4.73 -1.51
CA ASN A 98 -12.87 -3.33 -1.17
C ASN A 98 -12.89 -2.43 -2.41
N ALA A 99 -12.03 -2.69 -3.39
CA ALA A 99 -12.03 -1.97 -4.66
C ALA A 99 -13.31 -2.23 -5.45
N GLN A 100 -13.78 -3.46 -5.50
CA GLN A 100 -15.05 -3.79 -6.14
C GLN A 100 -16.24 -3.07 -5.51
N LYS A 101 -16.26 -2.94 -4.19
CA LYS A 101 -17.29 -2.17 -3.46
C LYS A 101 -17.30 -0.69 -3.85
N LYS A 102 -16.19 -0.16 -4.32
CA LYS A 102 -16.06 1.21 -4.83
C LYS A 102 -16.42 1.32 -6.32
N GLY A 103 -16.78 0.23 -6.97
CA GLY A 103 -17.08 0.21 -8.39
C GLY A 103 -15.88 0.06 -9.31
N MET A 104 -14.72 -0.25 -8.78
CA MET A 104 -13.51 -0.51 -9.57
C MET A 104 -13.58 -1.89 -10.22
N THR A 105 -13.05 -2.00 -11.43
CA THR A 105 -12.87 -3.28 -12.11
C THR A 105 -11.53 -3.87 -11.69
N VAL A 106 -11.56 -5.01 -11.04
CA VAL A 106 -10.34 -5.68 -10.57
C VAL A 106 -9.83 -6.64 -11.65
N VAL A 107 -8.55 -6.46 -11.99
CA VAL A 107 -7.79 -7.34 -12.89
C VAL A 107 -6.67 -7.98 -12.09
N TYR A 108 -6.70 -9.30 -11.99
CA TYR A 108 -5.73 -10.06 -11.20
C TYR A 108 -4.82 -10.87 -12.12
N PHE A 109 -3.54 -10.50 -12.15
CA PHE A 109 -2.50 -11.24 -12.87
C PHE A 109 -1.84 -12.23 -11.91
N ASP A 110 -2.02 -13.50 -12.17
CA ASP A 110 -1.51 -14.59 -11.34
C ASP A 110 -0.33 -15.28 -12.01
N ALA A 111 0.85 -15.17 -11.42
CA ALA A 111 2.08 -15.79 -11.93
C ALA A 111 2.33 -17.20 -11.37
N GLU A 112 1.71 -17.53 -10.24
CA GLU A 112 1.92 -18.82 -9.56
C GLU A 112 0.86 -19.86 -9.86
N SER A 113 -0.25 -19.46 -10.49
CA SER A 113 -1.42 -20.30 -10.78
C SER A 113 -1.99 -21.00 -9.52
N ALA A 114 -1.90 -20.31 -8.39
CA ALA A 114 -2.24 -20.84 -7.07
C ALA A 114 -3.48 -20.21 -6.46
N ILE A 115 -4.25 -19.46 -7.24
CA ILE A 115 -5.44 -18.77 -6.73
C ILE A 115 -6.55 -19.77 -6.38
N ASP A 116 -7.16 -19.59 -5.22
CA ASP A 116 -8.32 -20.37 -4.77
C ASP A 116 -9.59 -19.53 -4.91
N PRO A 117 -10.48 -19.87 -5.87
CA PRO A 117 -11.72 -19.11 -6.05
C PRO A 117 -12.62 -19.08 -4.82
N LYS A 118 -12.65 -20.16 -4.03
CA LYS A 118 -13.44 -20.22 -2.80
C LYS A 118 -12.91 -19.25 -1.75
N PHE A 119 -11.60 -19.11 -1.66
CA PHE A 119 -10.99 -18.13 -0.77
C PHE A 119 -11.34 -16.70 -1.22
N LEU A 120 -11.27 -16.40 -2.50
CA LEU A 120 -11.65 -15.09 -3.06
C LEU A 120 -13.10 -14.73 -2.71
N GLU A 121 -14.02 -15.67 -2.87
CA GLU A 121 -15.42 -15.47 -2.50
C GLU A 121 -15.60 -15.22 -0.99
N ARG A 122 -14.92 -16.01 -0.15
CA ARG A 122 -14.96 -15.79 1.31
C ARG A 122 -14.37 -14.44 1.71
N ALA A 123 -13.38 -13.94 0.99
CA ALA A 123 -12.80 -12.62 1.21
C ALA A 123 -13.72 -11.48 0.74
N GLY A 124 -14.81 -11.78 0.05
CA GLY A 124 -15.78 -10.80 -0.44
C GLY A 124 -15.60 -10.40 -1.89
N VAL A 125 -14.76 -11.10 -2.64
CA VAL A 125 -14.57 -10.83 -4.08
C VAL A 125 -15.72 -11.44 -4.88
N ASP A 126 -16.35 -10.62 -5.71
CA ASP A 126 -17.31 -11.07 -6.70
C ASP A 126 -16.57 -11.61 -7.93
N LEU A 127 -16.55 -12.93 -8.10
CA LEU A 127 -15.82 -13.59 -9.19
C LEU A 127 -16.36 -13.22 -10.57
N SER A 128 -17.66 -12.91 -10.68
CA SER A 128 -18.27 -12.53 -11.95
C SER A 128 -17.79 -11.16 -12.46
N LYS A 129 -17.21 -10.35 -11.58
CA LYS A 129 -16.66 -9.02 -11.87
C LYS A 129 -15.14 -8.98 -11.80
N LEU A 130 -14.49 -10.12 -11.70
CA LEU A 130 -13.04 -10.24 -11.62
C LEU A 130 -12.50 -10.70 -12.99
N LEU A 131 -11.60 -9.92 -13.57
CA LEU A 131 -10.83 -10.37 -14.72
C LEU A 131 -9.57 -11.07 -14.21
N TYR A 132 -9.53 -12.38 -14.33
CA TYR A 132 -8.39 -13.20 -13.96
C TYR A 132 -7.53 -13.49 -15.18
N ILE A 133 -6.24 -13.19 -15.09
CA ILE A 133 -5.27 -13.41 -16.17
C ILE A 133 -4.07 -14.17 -15.61
N GLN A 134 -3.67 -15.25 -16.28
CA GLN A 134 -2.40 -15.90 -15.99
C GLN A 134 -1.26 -15.03 -16.53
N ALA A 135 -0.32 -14.68 -15.67
CA ALA A 135 0.83 -13.87 -16.06
C ALA A 135 1.85 -14.72 -16.81
N VAL A 136 1.89 -14.57 -18.12
CA VAL A 136 2.76 -15.36 -19.01
C VAL A 136 4.22 -14.89 -18.92
N SER A 137 4.42 -13.58 -18.96
CA SER A 137 5.74 -12.95 -18.86
C SER A 137 5.61 -11.53 -18.31
N VAL A 138 6.71 -10.95 -17.89
CA VAL A 138 6.77 -9.55 -17.44
C VAL A 138 6.32 -8.61 -18.55
N GLU A 139 6.84 -8.81 -19.76
CA GLU A 139 6.53 -7.97 -20.93
C GLU A 139 5.06 -8.05 -21.30
N LYS A 140 4.49 -9.26 -21.37
CA LYS A 140 3.08 -9.46 -21.71
C LYS A 140 2.13 -8.86 -20.68
N THR A 141 2.46 -8.99 -19.41
CA THR A 141 1.65 -8.41 -18.32
C THR A 141 1.62 -6.88 -18.42
N LEU A 142 2.77 -6.26 -18.65
CA LEU A 142 2.85 -4.80 -18.82
C LEU A 142 2.10 -4.33 -20.07
N GLU A 143 2.23 -5.03 -21.19
CA GLU A 143 1.48 -4.74 -22.42
C GLU A 143 -0.03 -4.84 -22.21
N GLN A 144 -0.48 -5.83 -21.45
CA GLN A 144 -1.91 -6.02 -21.15
C GLN A 144 -2.46 -4.90 -20.25
N ILE A 145 -1.68 -4.45 -19.27
CA ILE A 145 -2.05 -3.28 -18.45
C ILE A 145 -2.18 -2.04 -19.34
N GLU A 146 -1.19 -1.75 -20.17
CA GLU A 146 -1.24 -0.63 -21.11
C GLU A 146 -2.44 -0.72 -22.04
N ALA A 147 -2.73 -1.91 -22.61
CA ALA A 147 -3.85 -2.12 -23.52
C ALA A 147 -5.19 -1.84 -22.85
N LEU A 148 -5.40 -2.33 -21.64
CA LEU A 148 -6.62 -2.09 -20.89
C LEU A 148 -6.81 -0.59 -20.56
N LEU A 149 -5.73 0.08 -20.13
CA LEU A 149 -5.76 1.51 -19.86
C LEU A 149 -6.07 2.35 -21.12
N ALA A 150 -5.58 1.92 -22.29
CA ALA A 150 -5.77 2.64 -23.55
C ALA A 150 -7.16 2.41 -24.17
N HIS A 151 -7.72 1.21 -24.03
CA HIS A 151 -8.93 0.81 -24.74
C HIS A 151 -10.21 0.78 -23.91
N ALA A 152 -10.10 0.73 -22.60
CA ALA A 152 -11.27 0.72 -21.70
C ALA A 152 -11.48 2.11 -21.09
N GLU A 153 -11.91 3.06 -21.91
CA GLU A 153 -12.24 4.41 -21.46
C GLU A 153 -13.31 4.39 -20.37
N GLU A 154 -13.27 5.36 -19.47
CA GLU A 154 -14.19 5.51 -18.35
C GLU A 154 -14.21 4.32 -17.36
N THR A 155 -13.26 3.40 -17.50
CA THR A 155 -13.12 2.28 -16.56
C THR A 155 -12.04 2.60 -15.54
N GLN A 156 -12.39 2.46 -14.29
CA GLN A 156 -11.45 2.58 -13.17
C GLN A 156 -10.97 1.18 -12.78
N PHE A 157 -9.69 0.92 -12.97
CA PHE A 157 -9.09 -0.40 -12.69
C PHE A 157 -8.37 -0.44 -11.35
N LEU A 158 -8.45 -1.59 -10.71
CA LEU A 158 -7.40 -2.05 -9.79
C LEU A 158 -6.69 -3.23 -10.44
N PHE A 159 -5.44 -3.04 -10.81
CA PHE A 159 -4.56 -4.11 -11.27
C PHE A 159 -3.79 -4.68 -10.08
N ILE A 160 -3.85 -5.99 -9.90
CA ILE A 160 -3.04 -6.73 -8.93
C ILE A 160 -2.15 -7.70 -9.69
N TRP A 161 -0.85 -7.59 -9.48
CA TRP A 161 0.14 -8.48 -10.10
C TRP A 161 0.82 -9.32 -9.01
N ASP A 162 0.46 -10.57 -8.91
CA ASP A 162 0.89 -11.48 -7.87
C ASP A 162 1.56 -12.73 -8.46
N SER A 163 2.83 -12.82 -8.41
CA SER A 163 3.81 -11.86 -7.96
C SER A 163 4.75 -11.48 -9.09
N ILE A 164 5.33 -10.29 -8.99
CA ILE A 164 6.35 -9.88 -9.96
C ILE A 164 7.61 -10.74 -9.85
N ALA A 165 7.94 -11.22 -8.66
CA ALA A 165 9.08 -12.11 -8.44
C ALA A 165 8.94 -13.45 -9.15
N ALA A 166 7.71 -14.00 -9.21
CA ALA A 166 7.43 -15.28 -9.86
C ALA A 166 7.21 -15.17 -11.38
N THR A 167 7.13 -13.97 -11.91
CA THR A 167 6.90 -13.74 -13.33
C THR A 167 8.24 -13.69 -14.09
N SER A 168 8.40 -14.56 -15.06
CA SER A 168 9.61 -14.62 -15.88
C SER A 168 9.59 -13.58 -16.99
N THR A 169 10.77 -13.15 -17.43
CA THR A 169 10.90 -12.36 -18.65
C THR A 169 10.84 -13.27 -19.88
N GLU A 170 10.53 -12.72 -21.05
CA GLU A 170 10.55 -13.50 -22.31
C GLU A 170 11.94 -14.08 -22.58
N LYS A 171 12.99 -13.34 -22.26
CA LYS A 171 14.37 -13.80 -22.37
C LYS A 171 14.65 -15.02 -21.49
N ASP A 172 14.13 -15.04 -20.25
CA ASP A 172 14.27 -16.19 -19.35
C ASP A 172 13.51 -17.43 -19.89
N LEU A 173 12.37 -17.21 -20.54
CA LEU A 173 11.56 -18.30 -21.12
C LEU A 173 12.21 -18.90 -22.38
N GLU A 174 12.98 -18.11 -23.13
CA GLU A 174 13.64 -18.53 -24.39
C GLU A 174 15.05 -19.05 -24.16
N GLY A 175 15.71 -18.69 -23.08
CA GLY A 175 17.12 -18.92 -22.86
C GLY A 175 17.46 -20.17 -22.05
N ASP A 176 18.73 -20.55 -22.09
CA ASP A 176 19.34 -21.52 -21.22
C ASP A 176 19.31 -21.00 -19.78
N PHE A 177 19.24 -21.93 -18.81
CA PHE A 177 19.23 -21.61 -17.38
C PHE A 177 20.54 -20.95 -16.90
N ASN A 178 20.81 -19.75 -17.35
CA ASN A 178 21.93 -18.96 -16.87
C ASN A 178 21.41 -17.80 -15.99
N PRO A 179 21.44 -17.94 -14.64
CA PRO A 179 20.91 -16.91 -13.76
C PRO A 179 21.59 -15.55 -13.90
N GLN A 180 22.85 -15.52 -14.32
CA GLN A 180 23.63 -14.28 -14.44
C GLN A 180 23.19 -13.43 -15.63
N SER A 181 22.66 -14.02 -16.71
CA SER A 181 22.22 -13.28 -17.89
C SER A 181 20.83 -12.63 -17.71
N SER A 182 20.04 -13.10 -16.74
CA SER A 182 18.67 -12.64 -16.51
C SER A 182 18.50 -11.60 -15.40
N MET A 183 19.48 -11.47 -14.51
CA MET A 183 19.37 -10.62 -13.31
C MET A 183 19.17 -9.14 -13.61
N ALA A 184 19.69 -8.62 -14.73
CA ALA A 184 19.58 -7.21 -15.09
C ALA A 184 18.41 -6.90 -16.03
N VAL A 185 17.74 -7.91 -16.57
CA VAL A 185 16.71 -7.74 -17.60
C VAL A 185 15.41 -7.22 -17.01
N LYS A 186 14.93 -7.85 -15.95
CA LYS A 186 13.66 -7.48 -15.31
C LYS A 186 13.66 -6.03 -14.80
N PRO A 187 14.68 -5.55 -14.04
CA PRO A 187 14.74 -4.15 -13.64
C PRO A 187 14.75 -3.18 -14.81
N ARG A 188 15.41 -3.53 -15.89
CA ARG A 188 15.48 -2.72 -17.11
C ARG A 188 14.13 -2.58 -17.80
N ILE A 189 13.34 -3.65 -17.83
CA ILE A 189 11.97 -3.64 -18.38
C ILE A 189 11.08 -2.71 -17.55
N PHE A 190 11.10 -2.83 -16.24
CA PHE A 190 10.32 -1.97 -15.35
C PHE A 190 10.71 -0.50 -15.47
N SER A 191 11.99 -0.20 -15.61
CA SER A 191 12.49 1.17 -15.79
C SER A 191 11.95 1.83 -17.06
N LYS A 192 11.67 1.05 -18.10
CA LYS A 192 11.06 1.53 -19.35
C LYS A 192 9.54 1.59 -19.30
N ALA A 193 8.91 0.64 -18.61
CA ALA A 193 7.45 0.49 -18.62
C ALA A 193 6.75 1.43 -17.64
N PHE A 194 7.24 1.57 -16.43
CA PHE A 194 6.56 2.35 -15.40
C PHE A 194 6.37 3.83 -15.75
N PRO A 195 7.32 4.53 -16.37
CA PRO A 195 7.08 5.89 -16.84
C PRO A 195 5.87 6.02 -17.78
N LYS A 196 5.62 4.98 -18.59
CA LYS A 196 4.47 4.95 -19.50
C LYS A 196 3.13 4.70 -18.81
N LEU A 197 3.15 4.12 -17.61
CA LEU A 197 1.95 3.78 -16.84
C LEU A 197 1.52 4.90 -15.89
N THR A 198 2.44 5.72 -15.42
CA THR A 198 2.19 6.72 -14.38
C THR A 198 1.06 7.68 -14.73
N ILE A 199 1.10 8.30 -15.91
CA ILE A 199 0.07 9.25 -16.35
C ILE A 199 -1.25 8.55 -16.65
N PRO A 200 -1.31 7.47 -17.45
CA PRO A 200 -2.57 6.75 -17.69
C PRO A 200 -3.25 6.25 -16.41
N LEU A 201 -2.50 5.76 -15.43
CA LEU A 201 -3.06 5.36 -14.14
C LEU A 201 -3.71 6.55 -13.43
N ALA A 202 -3.01 7.67 -13.34
CA ALA A 202 -3.53 8.87 -12.68
C ALA A 202 -4.76 9.44 -13.39
N VAL A 203 -4.73 9.54 -14.70
CA VAL A 203 -5.83 10.09 -15.51
C VAL A 203 -7.09 9.23 -15.39
N SER A 204 -6.98 7.92 -15.49
CA SER A 204 -8.10 6.99 -15.36
C SER A 204 -8.51 6.72 -13.92
N GLN A 205 -7.77 7.23 -12.94
CA GLN A 205 -7.92 6.90 -11.51
C GLN A 205 -7.87 5.39 -11.29
N SER A 206 -6.98 4.73 -12.03
CA SER A 206 -6.67 3.31 -11.87
C SER A 206 -5.45 3.13 -10.98
N THR A 207 -5.34 1.96 -10.37
CA THR A 207 -4.33 1.66 -9.37
C THR A 207 -3.61 0.37 -9.74
N LEU A 208 -2.31 0.34 -9.55
CA LEU A 208 -1.49 -0.87 -9.75
C LEU A 208 -0.87 -1.29 -8.42
N ILE A 209 -1.16 -2.52 -8.01
CA ILE A 209 -0.53 -3.17 -6.87
C ILE A 209 0.44 -4.22 -7.40
N LEU A 210 1.71 -4.06 -7.03
CA LEU A 210 2.77 -5.01 -7.30
C LEU A 210 3.00 -5.85 -6.05
N VAL A 211 2.60 -7.11 -6.08
CA VAL A 211 2.90 -8.05 -5.01
C VAL A 211 4.29 -8.63 -5.25
N ASN A 212 5.14 -8.54 -4.23
CA ASN A 212 6.53 -8.94 -4.32
C ASN A 212 6.92 -9.83 -3.14
N GLN A 213 8.02 -10.54 -3.27
CA GLN A 213 8.55 -11.38 -2.21
C GLN A 213 9.76 -10.71 -1.58
N LEU A 214 9.79 -10.65 -0.26
CA LEU A 214 10.98 -10.25 0.49
C LEU A 214 11.95 -11.43 0.60
N LYS A 215 13.23 -11.14 0.45
CA LYS A 215 14.33 -12.09 0.64
C LYS A 215 15.28 -11.55 1.68
N THR A 216 15.99 -12.45 2.36
CA THR A 216 17.06 -12.07 3.28
C THR A 216 18.17 -11.37 2.50
N ASN A 217 18.63 -10.24 3.02
CA ASN A 217 19.77 -9.53 2.46
C ASN A 217 21.07 -10.27 2.86
N ILE A 218 21.65 -10.97 1.90
CA ILE A 218 22.91 -11.69 2.09
C ILE A 218 24.05 -10.71 1.82
N THR A 219 24.65 -10.21 2.89
CA THR A 219 25.79 -9.31 2.82
C THR A 219 26.83 -9.68 3.88
N SER A 220 28.11 -9.51 3.57
CA SER A 220 29.20 -9.65 4.52
C SER A 220 29.33 -8.45 5.47
N ASN A 221 28.67 -7.35 5.17
CA ASN A 221 28.65 -6.14 6.01
C ASN A 221 27.62 -6.30 7.12
N VAL A 222 28.08 -6.48 8.36
CA VAL A 222 27.23 -6.68 9.53
C VAL A 222 26.31 -5.49 9.78
N ALA A 223 26.80 -4.27 9.59
CA ALA A 223 26.00 -3.06 9.76
C ALA A 223 24.87 -2.98 8.74
N GLU A 224 25.12 -3.31 7.48
CA GLU A 224 24.13 -3.38 6.42
C GLU A 224 23.09 -4.47 6.70
N ALA A 225 23.51 -5.66 7.14
CA ALA A 225 22.60 -6.75 7.51
C ALA A 225 21.66 -6.37 8.66
N MET A 226 22.11 -5.56 9.61
CA MET A 226 21.30 -5.09 10.73
C MET A 226 20.33 -3.97 10.35
N THR A 227 20.73 -3.06 9.45
CA THR A 227 19.93 -1.91 9.04
C THR A 227 19.00 -2.22 7.87
N THR A 228 19.40 -3.14 6.98
CA THR A 228 18.63 -3.54 5.80
C THR A 228 18.57 -5.08 5.74
N PRO A 229 17.81 -5.73 6.66
CA PRO A 229 17.76 -7.18 6.74
C PRO A 229 17.03 -7.84 5.57
N TRP A 230 16.19 -7.11 4.87
CA TRP A 230 15.35 -7.60 3.79
C TRP A 230 15.54 -6.82 2.50
N ILE A 231 15.43 -7.49 1.37
CA ILE A 231 15.44 -6.90 0.04
C ILE A 231 14.24 -7.40 -0.77
N ALA A 232 13.73 -6.51 -1.63
CA ALA A 232 12.66 -6.83 -2.57
C ALA A 232 13.24 -6.89 -3.99
N PRO A 233 13.08 -8.02 -4.72
CA PRO A 233 13.53 -8.11 -6.12
C PRO A 233 12.82 -7.11 -7.04
N GLY A 234 13.44 -6.80 -8.17
CA GLY A 234 12.85 -5.95 -9.21
C GLY A 234 13.55 -4.60 -9.40
N GLY A 235 14.53 -4.29 -8.55
CA GLY A 235 15.42 -3.15 -8.70
C GLY A 235 14.83 -1.81 -8.30
N LYS A 236 15.57 -0.76 -8.64
CA LYS A 236 15.26 0.63 -8.23
C LYS A 236 14.02 1.22 -8.88
N ALA A 237 13.57 0.69 -10.03
CA ALA A 237 12.38 1.18 -10.69
C ALA A 237 11.13 1.00 -9.83
N ILE A 238 10.98 -0.15 -9.17
CA ILE A 238 9.86 -0.43 -8.27
C ILE A 238 9.93 0.53 -7.07
N GLU A 239 11.10 0.69 -6.48
CA GLU A 239 11.34 1.62 -5.38
C GLU A 239 11.01 3.06 -5.77
N TYR A 240 11.44 3.50 -6.93
CA TYR A 240 11.23 4.87 -7.41
C TYR A 240 9.77 5.16 -7.78
N PHE A 241 9.12 4.29 -8.54
CA PHE A 241 7.77 4.53 -9.08
C PHE A 241 6.65 4.18 -8.11
N SER A 242 6.91 3.38 -7.08
CA SER A 242 5.93 3.11 -6.05
C SER A 242 5.76 4.33 -5.14
N SER A 243 4.53 4.81 -5.01
CA SER A 243 4.20 5.90 -4.07
C SER A 243 4.09 5.40 -2.63
N LEU A 244 3.81 4.12 -2.47
CA LEU A 244 3.68 3.44 -1.19
C LEU A 244 4.31 2.04 -1.32
N ARG A 245 5.12 1.67 -0.34
CA ARG A 245 5.70 0.32 -0.24
C ARG A 245 5.37 -0.24 1.14
N ILE A 246 4.54 -1.25 1.16
CA ILE A 246 4.06 -1.94 2.35
C ILE A 246 4.82 -3.24 2.46
N TRP A 247 5.63 -3.39 3.51
CA TRP A 247 6.39 -4.59 3.76
C TRP A 247 5.78 -5.40 4.90
N LEU A 248 5.48 -6.67 4.62
CA LEU A 248 4.92 -7.62 5.56
C LEU A 248 6.00 -8.56 6.03
N THR A 249 6.26 -8.53 7.32
CA THR A 249 7.17 -9.44 7.98
C THR A 249 6.43 -10.21 9.06
N ARG A 250 7.09 -11.14 9.70
CA ARG A 250 6.51 -11.95 10.78
C ARG A 250 7.55 -12.16 11.86
N ARG A 251 7.09 -12.46 13.06
CA ARG A 251 7.95 -13.00 14.11
C ARG A 251 8.49 -14.35 13.67
N LYS A 252 9.29 -15.04 14.50
CA LYS A 252 9.76 -16.41 14.22
C LYS A 252 8.61 -17.28 13.72
N ALA A 253 8.89 -18.16 12.76
CA ALA A 253 7.90 -18.85 11.94
C ALA A 253 6.71 -19.45 12.73
N ARG A 254 6.95 -20.14 13.83
CA ARG A 254 5.86 -20.75 14.63
C ARG A 254 5.09 -19.76 15.50
N ALA A 255 5.76 -18.73 16.01
CA ALA A 255 5.10 -17.72 16.86
C ALA A 255 4.12 -16.84 16.09
N SER A 256 4.27 -16.75 14.76
CA SER A 256 3.37 -15.98 13.88
C SER A 256 2.17 -16.78 13.38
N PHE A 257 2.11 -18.09 13.62
CA PHE A 257 1.02 -18.94 13.13
C PHE A 257 -0.21 -18.78 14.01
N VAL A 258 -1.36 -18.57 13.39
CA VAL A 258 -2.65 -18.64 14.02
C VAL A 258 -3.23 -20.02 13.71
N GLU A 259 -3.53 -20.80 14.76
CA GLU A 259 -4.06 -22.15 14.64
C GLU A 259 -5.46 -22.23 15.25
N ASN A 260 -6.31 -23.10 14.69
CA ASN A 260 -7.61 -23.42 15.29
C ASN A 260 -7.45 -24.43 16.45
N GLU A 261 -8.55 -24.82 17.07
CA GLU A 261 -8.60 -25.81 18.17
C GLU A 261 -8.01 -27.17 17.81
N LYS A 262 -7.99 -27.50 16.50
CA LYS A 262 -7.46 -28.77 15.98
C LYS A 262 -5.97 -28.67 15.59
N GLY A 263 -5.32 -27.53 15.84
CA GLY A 263 -3.94 -27.31 15.47
C GLY A 263 -3.71 -27.03 13.98
N VAL A 264 -4.77 -26.79 13.21
CA VAL A 264 -4.67 -26.44 11.79
C VAL A 264 -4.39 -24.94 11.66
N ARG A 265 -3.40 -24.58 10.87
CA ARG A 265 -3.06 -23.18 10.61
C ARG A 265 -4.17 -22.50 9.81
N ILE A 266 -4.75 -21.45 10.37
CA ILE A 266 -5.83 -20.66 9.77
C ILE A 266 -5.47 -19.19 9.53
N GLY A 267 -4.27 -18.78 9.85
CA GLY A 267 -3.85 -17.40 9.69
C GLY A 267 -2.40 -17.15 10.03
N SER A 268 -2.04 -15.88 9.97
CA SER A 268 -0.70 -15.39 10.32
C SER A 268 -0.80 -14.08 11.09
N GLU A 269 0.02 -13.94 12.13
CA GLU A 269 0.28 -12.66 12.75
C GLU A 269 1.36 -11.94 11.95
N THR A 270 1.01 -10.81 11.39
CA THR A 270 1.83 -10.08 10.43
C THR A 270 2.24 -8.74 11.01
N LYS A 271 3.52 -8.43 10.92
CA LYS A 271 4.04 -7.09 11.17
C LYS A 271 4.11 -6.33 9.85
N VAL A 272 3.67 -5.10 9.87
CA VAL A 272 3.65 -4.23 8.71
C VAL A 272 4.55 -3.03 8.94
N LYS A 273 5.37 -2.71 7.95
CA LYS A 273 6.17 -1.50 7.92
C LYS A 273 5.95 -0.77 6.60
N LEU A 274 5.76 0.53 6.69
CA LEU A 274 5.75 1.39 5.49
C LEU A 274 7.20 1.68 5.10
N GLU A 275 7.75 0.90 4.19
CA GLU A 275 9.13 1.02 3.72
C GLU A 275 9.34 2.26 2.86
N LYS A 276 8.30 2.71 2.18
CA LYS A 276 8.26 3.97 1.46
C LYS A 276 6.85 4.54 1.53
N SER A 277 6.75 5.86 1.67
CA SER A 277 5.48 6.57 1.58
C SER A 277 5.72 8.01 1.12
N ARG A 278 5.05 8.41 0.07
CA ARG A 278 5.00 9.83 -0.38
C ARG A 278 4.00 10.67 0.41
N PHE A 279 3.40 10.10 1.44
CA PHE A 279 2.35 10.73 2.27
C PHE A 279 2.89 11.15 3.65
N GLY A 280 4.21 11.12 3.83
CA GLY A 280 4.88 11.50 5.06
C GLY A 280 4.83 10.46 6.17
N SER A 281 4.59 9.20 5.84
CA SER A 281 4.41 8.11 6.82
C SER A 281 5.50 7.04 6.77
N TYR A 282 6.62 7.32 6.15
CA TYR A 282 7.77 6.43 6.08
C TYR A 282 8.16 5.88 7.46
N GLY A 283 8.42 4.60 7.52
CA GLY A 283 8.91 3.92 8.71
C GLY A 283 7.85 3.56 9.75
N ARG A 284 6.60 3.99 9.57
CA ARG A 284 5.52 3.63 10.48
C ARG A 284 5.20 2.17 10.40
N THR A 285 4.78 1.62 11.54
CA THR A 285 4.50 0.19 11.69
C THR A 285 3.14 -0.04 12.31
N CYS A 286 2.57 -1.18 11.98
CA CYS A 286 1.43 -1.76 12.68
C CYS A 286 1.54 -3.28 12.66
N ALA A 287 0.59 -3.95 13.29
CA ALA A 287 0.54 -5.40 13.29
C ALA A 287 -0.92 -5.85 13.38
N PHE A 288 -1.21 -6.99 12.77
CA PHE A 288 -2.52 -7.62 12.84
C PHE A 288 -2.42 -9.08 12.45
N LYS A 289 -3.50 -9.82 12.77
CA LYS A 289 -3.67 -11.19 12.30
C LYS A 289 -4.49 -11.20 11.03
N ILE A 290 -4.02 -11.94 10.01
CA ILE A 290 -4.78 -12.23 8.79
C ILE A 290 -5.27 -13.67 8.90
N LEU A 291 -6.58 -13.87 8.74
CA LEU A 291 -7.22 -15.18 8.75
C LEU A 291 -7.61 -15.58 7.33
N TRP A 292 -7.42 -16.86 7.00
CA TRP A 292 -7.77 -17.45 5.71
C TRP A 292 -8.47 -18.82 5.83
N GLY A 293 -8.86 -19.20 7.05
CA GLY A 293 -9.63 -20.42 7.30
C GLY A 293 -11.12 -20.24 7.01
N ASP A 294 -11.98 -20.73 7.89
CA ASP A 294 -13.43 -20.55 7.76
C ASP A 294 -13.82 -19.06 7.87
N ASP A 295 -13.18 -18.34 8.78
CA ASP A 295 -13.24 -16.90 8.84
C ASP A 295 -12.09 -16.29 8.03
N VAL A 296 -12.41 -15.37 7.14
CA VAL A 296 -11.42 -14.68 6.30
C VAL A 296 -11.45 -13.18 6.60
N GLY A 297 -10.29 -12.59 6.77
CA GLY A 297 -10.15 -11.17 6.99
C GLY A 297 -9.03 -10.82 7.95
N ILE A 298 -8.96 -9.53 8.28
CA ILE A 298 -8.00 -8.99 9.22
C ILE A 298 -8.65 -8.85 10.60
N GLN A 299 -8.01 -9.43 11.62
CA GLN A 299 -8.37 -9.27 13.02
C GLN A 299 -7.68 -8.01 13.58
N ASP A 300 -8.11 -6.86 13.12
CA ASP A 300 -7.44 -5.58 13.35
C ASP A 300 -7.47 -5.16 14.83
N GLU A 301 -8.65 -5.13 15.42
CA GLU A 301 -8.88 -4.68 16.79
C GLU A 301 -8.17 -5.55 17.84
N GLU A 302 -7.91 -6.81 17.54
CA GLU A 302 -7.21 -7.73 18.44
C GLU A 302 -5.75 -7.30 18.69
N SER A 303 -5.13 -6.60 17.75
CA SER A 303 -3.77 -6.10 17.87
C SER A 303 -3.65 -4.77 18.64
N TRP A 304 -4.74 -4.09 18.87
CA TRP A 304 -4.73 -2.72 19.39
C TRP A 304 -4.33 -2.61 20.85
N LEU A 305 -4.51 -3.67 21.65
CA LEU A 305 -4.01 -3.65 23.03
C LEU A 305 -2.49 -3.42 23.07
N GLU A 306 -1.75 -4.08 22.18
CA GLU A 306 -0.30 -3.88 22.06
C GLU A 306 0.04 -2.44 21.65
N ALA A 307 -0.66 -1.91 20.66
CA ALA A 307 -0.49 -0.53 20.22
C ALA A 307 -0.74 0.48 21.35
N ILE A 308 -1.79 0.25 22.12
CA ILE A 308 -2.14 1.10 23.27
C ILE A 308 -1.08 1.01 24.37
N LYS A 309 -0.58 -0.19 24.66
CA LYS A 309 0.54 -0.38 25.61
C LYS A 309 1.78 0.38 25.19
N LEU A 310 2.17 0.25 23.92
CA LEU A 310 3.37 0.89 23.37
C LEU A 310 3.26 2.42 23.31
N SER A 311 2.04 2.95 23.24
CA SER A 311 1.81 4.40 23.23
C SER A 311 2.16 5.09 24.56
N GLY A 312 2.16 4.34 25.66
CA GLY A 312 2.37 4.89 26.99
C GLY A 312 1.23 5.76 27.49
N THR A 313 0.04 5.66 26.90
CA THR A 313 -1.13 6.48 27.33
C THR A 313 -1.49 6.24 28.77
N GLU A 314 -1.82 7.31 29.49
CA GLU A 314 -2.31 7.26 30.87
C GLU A 314 -3.71 6.65 30.99
N ARG A 315 -4.45 6.52 29.89
CA ARG A 315 -5.77 5.89 29.82
C ARG A 315 -5.72 4.37 29.95
N LEU A 316 -4.53 3.76 29.85
CA LEU A 316 -4.28 2.35 30.14
C LEU A 316 -3.45 2.24 31.41
N LYS A 317 -4.01 1.63 32.44
CA LYS A 317 -3.32 1.33 33.71
C LYS A 317 -3.08 -0.17 33.81
N ARG A 318 -1.95 -0.55 34.36
CA ARG A 318 -1.59 -1.95 34.59
C ARG A 318 -1.34 -2.22 36.08
N GLY A 319 -1.96 -3.27 36.60
CA GLY A 319 -1.74 -3.76 37.96
C GLY A 319 -1.69 -5.29 37.97
N GLY A 320 -0.45 -5.85 38.10
CA GLY A 320 -0.25 -7.31 38.00
C GLY A 320 -0.62 -7.86 36.63
N SER A 321 -1.55 -8.83 36.59
CA SER A 321 -2.08 -9.40 35.34
C SER A 321 -3.31 -8.66 34.83
N TRP A 322 -3.72 -7.60 35.48
CA TRP A 322 -4.90 -6.82 35.16
C TRP A 322 -4.57 -5.52 34.45
N TYR A 323 -5.43 -5.18 33.48
CA TYR A 323 -5.42 -3.88 32.80
C TYR A 323 -6.69 -3.13 33.11
N THR A 324 -6.60 -1.81 33.15
CA THR A 324 -7.75 -0.93 33.30
C THR A 324 -7.72 0.12 32.21
N ILE A 325 -8.79 0.19 31.42
CA ILE A 325 -9.00 1.26 30.44
C ILE A 325 -9.99 2.26 31.03
N VAL A 326 -9.62 3.54 30.95
CA VAL A 326 -10.39 4.65 31.50
C VAL A 326 -11.03 5.45 30.38
N GLY A 327 -12.35 5.57 30.41
CA GLY A 327 -13.11 6.43 29.51
C GLY A 327 -12.96 7.90 29.83
N GLU A 328 -13.33 8.80 28.91
CA GLU A 328 -13.31 10.25 29.11
C GLU A 328 -14.19 10.70 30.29
N ASN A 329 -15.27 9.97 30.57
CA ASN A 329 -16.17 10.21 31.71
C ASN A 329 -15.64 9.65 33.02
N GLY A 330 -14.43 9.11 33.06
CA GLY A 330 -13.84 8.50 34.24
C GLY A 330 -14.28 7.07 34.51
N LYS A 331 -15.14 6.48 33.67
CA LYS A 331 -15.58 5.09 33.83
C LYS A 331 -14.44 4.13 33.55
N GLU A 332 -14.21 3.18 34.43
CA GLU A 332 -13.14 2.22 34.36
C GLU A 332 -13.62 0.85 33.92
N PHE A 333 -12.85 0.22 33.04
CA PHE A 333 -13.06 -1.17 32.58
C PHE A 333 -11.83 -1.98 32.93
N LYS A 334 -12.01 -2.97 33.79
CA LYS A 334 -10.96 -3.87 34.27
C LYS A 334 -11.02 -5.20 33.56
N PHE A 335 -9.91 -5.67 33.01
CA PHE A 335 -9.85 -6.92 32.28
C PHE A 335 -8.45 -7.53 32.31
N GLN A 336 -8.37 -8.82 32.02
CA GLN A 336 -7.10 -9.50 31.75
C GLN A 336 -6.83 -9.52 30.24
N ALA A 337 -5.57 -9.54 29.83
CA ALA A 337 -5.17 -9.53 28.43
C ALA A 337 -5.86 -10.64 27.61
N ALA A 338 -6.01 -11.84 28.19
CA ALA A 338 -6.71 -12.96 27.55
C ALA A 338 -8.19 -12.70 27.25
N LYS A 339 -8.79 -11.69 27.89
CA LYS A 339 -10.20 -11.30 27.72
C LYS A 339 -10.38 -10.08 26.80
N TRP A 340 -9.31 -9.61 26.18
CA TRP A 340 -9.35 -8.43 25.31
C TRP A 340 -10.41 -8.53 24.20
N VAL A 341 -10.40 -9.64 23.45
CA VAL A 341 -11.34 -9.86 22.35
C VAL A 341 -12.79 -9.89 22.85
N GLU A 342 -13.02 -10.54 24.00
CA GLU A 342 -14.35 -10.60 24.63
C GLU A 342 -14.81 -9.21 25.10
N GLN A 343 -13.92 -8.40 25.66
CA GLN A 343 -14.22 -7.03 26.06
C GLN A 343 -14.63 -6.13 24.88
N LEU A 344 -14.05 -6.35 23.70
CA LEU A 344 -14.41 -5.62 22.49
C LEU A 344 -15.85 -5.85 22.03
N GLN A 345 -16.52 -6.87 22.52
CA GLN A 345 -17.94 -7.10 22.25
C GLN A 345 -18.85 -6.10 23.00
N ASN A 346 -18.36 -5.46 24.06
CA ASN A 346 -19.04 -4.38 24.73
C ASN A 346 -18.92 -3.10 23.91
N ASP A 347 -20.03 -2.58 23.41
CA ASP A 347 -20.04 -1.39 22.53
C ASP A 347 -19.44 -0.14 23.20
N GLU A 348 -19.71 0.09 24.48
CA GLU A 348 -19.16 1.21 25.22
C GLU A 348 -17.65 1.11 25.36
N PHE A 349 -17.15 -0.08 25.71
CA PHE A 349 -15.71 -0.36 25.79
C PHE A 349 -15.04 -0.18 24.42
N ARG A 350 -15.63 -0.73 23.37
CA ARG A 350 -15.11 -0.63 22.01
C ARG A 350 -15.02 0.84 21.55
N LYS A 351 -16.01 1.66 21.82
CA LYS A 351 -15.98 3.11 21.51
C LYS A 351 -14.82 3.81 22.21
N ILE A 352 -14.55 3.46 23.47
CA ILE A 352 -13.42 4.01 24.22
C ILE A 352 -12.10 3.59 23.58
N VAL A 353 -11.97 2.33 23.17
CA VAL A 353 -10.77 1.83 22.48
C VAL A 353 -10.55 2.55 21.15
N TYR A 354 -11.58 2.77 20.35
CA TYR A 354 -11.50 3.56 19.12
C TYR A 354 -11.05 5.00 19.38
N ASP A 355 -11.59 5.62 20.44
CA ASP A 355 -11.19 6.97 20.83
C ASP A 355 -9.72 7.05 21.23
N ILE A 356 -9.23 6.08 22.00
CA ILE A 356 -7.81 5.99 22.36
C ILE A 356 -6.93 5.82 21.12
N MET A 357 -7.30 4.92 20.22
CA MET A 357 -6.56 4.71 18.98
C MET A 357 -6.48 5.98 18.14
N ASP A 358 -7.60 6.68 17.99
CA ASP A 358 -7.65 7.91 17.21
C ASP A 358 -6.79 9.01 17.86
N LYS A 359 -6.99 9.30 19.13
CA LYS A 359 -6.34 10.45 19.82
C LYS A 359 -4.91 10.18 20.26
N GLU A 360 -4.64 8.99 20.79
CA GLU A 360 -3.35 8.69 21.43
C GLU A 360 -2.34 8.05 20.47
N ILE A 361 -2.79 7.50 19.37
CA ILE A 361 -1.95 6.75 18.46
C ILE A 361 -1.96 7.36 17.05
N ILE A 362 -3.13 7.51 16.44
CA ILE A 362 -3.27 7.93 15.06
C ILE A 362 -3.05 9.44 14.90
N GLU A 363 -3.79 10.27 15.63
CA GLU A 363 -3.69 11.74 15.57
C GLU A 363 -2.33 12.25 16.03
N LYS A 364 -1.67 11.52 16.91
CA LYS A 364 -0.32 11.85 17.37
C LYS A 364 0.69 11.91 16.25
N TYR A 365 0.51 11.11 15.19
CA TYR A 365 1.35 11.18 14.01
C TYR A 365 1.16 12.48 13.22
N ASP A 366 -0.04 13.07 13.26
CA ASP A 366 -0.32 14.33 12.56
C ASP A 366 0.32 15.54 13.25
N VAL A 367 0.39 15.52 14.58
CA VAL A 367 0.91 16.60 15.42
C VAL A 367 2.44 16.59 15.52
N ASP A 368 3.06 15.41 15.42
CA ASP A 368 4.50 15.26 15.56
C ASP A 368 5.20 15.54 14.22
N GLY A 369 5.72 16.77 14.06
CA GLY A 369 6.45 17.20 12.86
C GLY A 369 7.70 16.40 12.52
N SER A 370 8.02 15.32 13.27
CA SER A 370 9.12 14.39 12.99
C SER A 370 8.89 13.50 11.75
N ASP A 371 7.68 13.55 11.16
CA ASP A 371 7.27 12.70 10.05
C ASP A 371 7.50 13.30 8.66
N ILE A 372 8.30 14.32 8.54
CA ILE A 372 8.69 14.84 7.23
C ILE A 372 9.64 13.83 6.61
N ASP A 373 9.15 13.16 5.58
CA ASP A 373 9.92 12.18 4.82
C ASP A 373 10.86 12.90 3.85
N VAL A 374 12.06 13.19 4.32
CA VAL A 374 13.09 13.87 3.53
C VAL A 374 13.67 12.93 2.47
N ASP A 375 13.63 11.63 2.70
CA ASP A 375 14.28 10.64 1.84
C ASP A 375 13.45 10.29 0.59
N ASN A 376 12.15 10.54 0.60
CA ASN A 376 11.28 10.30 -0.55
C ASN A 376 11.25 11.47 -1.56
N ASN A 377 11.94 12.56 -1.27
CA ASN A 377 12.02 13.73 -2.16
C ASN A 377 13.36 13.82 -2.92
N SER A 378 14.24 12.86 -2.75
CA SER A 378 15.54 12.81 -3.45
C SER A 378 15.53 11.88 -4.66
#